data_50931da1caf1055cc27e5fe876aa6323
#
_entry.id   50931da1caf1055cc27e5fe876aa6323
#
_cell.length_a   1.000
_cell.length_b   1.000
_cell.length_c   1.000
_cell.angle_alpha   90.00
_cell.angle_beta   90.00
_cell.angle_gamma   90.00
#
_symmetry.space_group_name_H-M   'P 1'
#
loop_
_entity.id
_entity.type
_entity.pdbx_description
1 polymer ?
#
loop_
_entity_poly.entity_id
_entity_poly.type
_entity_poly.pdbx_seq_one_letter_code
_entity_poly.pdbx_strand_id
1 'polypeptide(L)'
;AIYIAFRLNYRSARRREEVRLSRDELTIKRTEVSGRTLSSRFNPFWTKLHVAKHPYAGVTSIAIASRGKRVTVGDFLNPEDRASFASAFGQALATVKRS
;
A
#
# COMPACT_ATOMS: atom_id res chain seq x y z
N ALA A 1 0.33 -20.60 -3.09
CA ALA A 1 -0.27 -19.30 -3.32
C ALA A 1 0.73 -18.34 -3.95
N ILE A 2 0.28 -17.55 -4.92
CA ILE A 2 1.12 -16.54 -5.56
C ILE A 2 0.92 -15.22 -4.83
N TYR A 3 2.03 -14.66 -4.37
CA TYR A 3 2.02 -13.34 -3.75
C TYR A 3 2.64 -12.32 -4.68
N ILE A 4 2.03 -11.15 -4.74
CA ILE A 4 2.64 -9.97 -5.34
C ILE A 4 3.11 -9.09 -4.18
N ALA A 5 4.41 -8.81 -4.13
CA ALA A 5 4.99 -8.03 -3.05
C ALA A 5 5.44 -6.67 -3.57
N PHE A 6 5.01 -5.62 -2.89
CA PHE A 6 5.43 -4.24 -3.14
C PHE A 6 6.28 -3.79 -1.96
N ARG A 7 7.51 -3.41 -2.23
CA ARG A 7 8.43 -2.92 -1.19
C ARG A 7 8.64 -1.43 -1.34
N LEU A 8 8.28 -0.69 -0.32
CA LEU A 8 8.38 0.75 -0.30
C LEU A 8 9.47 1.14 0.70
N ASN A 9 10.55 1.70 0.19
CA ASN A 9 11.71 2.07 0.99
C ASN A 9 12.01 3.57 0.87
N TYR A 10 12.38 4.17 1.99
CA TYR A 10 12.87 5.53 2.01
C TYR A 10 14.31 5.53 2.52
N ARG A 11 15.25 5.99 1.68
CA ARG A 11 16.69 5.85 1.94
C ARG A 11 17.17 6.51 3.21
N SER A 12 16.68 7.71 3.49
CA SER A 12 17.21 8.50 4.60
C SER A 12 16.53 8.22 5.94
N ALA A 13 15.37 7.64 5.97
CA ALA A 13 14.59 7.50 7.20
C ALA A 13 14.54 6.07 7.76
N ARG A 14 15.18 5.12 7.13
CA ARG A 14 15.15 3.70 7.53
C ARG A 14 13.75 3.14 7.71
N ARG A 15 12.77 3.77 7.09
CA ARG A 15 11.38 3.29 7.09
C ARG A 15 11.19 2.33 5.94
N ARG A 16 10.46 1.26 6.20
CA ARG A 16 10.11 0.28 5.19
C ARG A 16 8.65 -0.06 5.32
N GLU A 17 7.99 -0.16 4.19
CA GLU A 17 6.66 -0.72 4.12
C GLU A 17 6.67 -1.83 3.09
N GLU A 18 5.99 -2.92 3.40
CA GLU A 18 5.82 -4.02 2.47
C GLU A 18 4.35 -4.34 2.37
N VAL A 19 3.83 -4.35 1.14
CA VAL A 19 2.45 -4.71 0.86
C VAL A 19 2.47 -6.01 0.10
N ARG A 20 1.90 -7.06 0.68
CA ARG A 20 1.80 -8.38 0.05
C ARG A 20 0.35 -8.68 -0.29
N LEU A 21 0.12 -9.02 -1.53
CA LEU A 21 -1.22 -9.31 -2.04
C LEU A 21 -1.30 -10.72 -2.61
N SER A 22 -2.27 -11.50 -2.14
CA SER A 22 -2.65 -12.77 -2.72
C SER A 22 -4.17 -12.79 -2.91
N ARG A 23 -4.70 -13.88 -3.44
CA ARG A 23 -6.16 -14.03 -3.58
C ARG A 23 -6.90 -13.99 -2.26
N ASP A 24 -6.26 -14.49 -1.21
CA ASP A 24 -6.91 -14.72 0.06
C ASP A 24 -6.57 -13.67 1.11
N GLU A 25 -5.47 -12.97 0.92
CA GLU A 25 -4.96 -12.12 1.99
C GLU A 25 -4.16 -10.94 1.44
N LEU A 26 -4.40 -9.79 2.04
CA LEU A 26 -3.58 -8.59 1.86
C LEU A 26 -2.91 -8.28 3.20
N THR A 27 -1.58 -8.21 3.20
CA THR A 27 -0.80 -7.90 4.40
C THR A 27 0.01 -6.64 4.18
N ILE A 28 -0.06 -5.72 5.13
CA ILE A 28 0.72 -4.49 5.11
C ILE A 28 1.62 -4.52 6.34
N LYS A 29 2.94 -4.53 6.11
CA LYS A 29 3.95 -4.47 7.17
C LYS A 29 4.66 -3.13 7.12
N ARG A 30 4.75 -2.47 8.25
CA ARG A 30 5.49 -1.23 8.39
C ARG A 30 6.61 -1.44 9.41
N THR A 31 7.84 -1.15 9.02
CA THR A 31 8.98 -1.13 9.93
C THR A 31 9.37 0.32 10.19
N GLU A 32 9.31 0.73 11.45
CA GLU A 32 9.63 2.08 11.86
C GLU A 32 11.15 2.25 12.07
N VAL A 33 11.58 3.49 12.20
CA VAL A 33 13.01 3.82 12.47
C VAL A 33 13.52 3.14 13.71
N SER A 34 12.67 2.96 14.72
CA SER A 34 13.01 2.25 15.96
C SER A 34 13.23 0.75 15.77
N GLY A 35 12.90 0.21 14.60
CA GLY A 35 12.93 -1.23 14.33
C GLY A 35 11.62 -1.94 14.64
N ARG A 36 10.66 -1.22 15.21
CA ARG A 36 9.34 -1.78 15.51
C ARG A 36 8.58 -2.08 14.21
N THR A 37 7.98 -3.25 14.15
CA THR A 37 7.18 -3.67 13.00
C THR A 37 5.70 -3.73 13.36
N LEU A 38 4.88 -3.08 12.53
CA LEU A 38 3.43 -3.10 12.62
C LEU A 38 2.88 -3.86 11.41
N SER A 39 1.93 -4.74 11.65
CA SER A 39 1.30 -5.52 10.57
C SER A 39 -0.21 -5.34 10.59
N SER A 40 -0.79 -5.24 9.39
CA SER A 40 -2.24 -5.20 9.20
C SER A 40 -2.62 -6.23 8.15
N ARG A 41 -3.74 -6.91 8.37
CA ARG A 41 -4.28 -7.91 7.44
C ARG A 41 -5.67 -7.50 6.98
N PHE A 42 -5.93 -7.71 5.71
CA PHE A 42 -7.23 -7.42 5.10
C PHE A 42 -7.63 -8.52 4.14
N ASN A 43 -8.93 -8.67 3.96
CA ASN A 43 -9.47 -9.51 2.88
C ASN A 43 -9.48 -8.69 1.60
N PRO A 44 -8.80 -9.14 0.51
CA PRO A 44 -8.73 -8.36 -0.73
C PRO A 44 -10.08 -8.02 -1.33
N PHE A 45 -11.08 -8.88 -1.20
CA PHE A 45 -12.42 -8.64 -1.78
C PHE A 45 -13.14 -7.46 -1.14
N TRP A 46 -12.83 -7.14 0.11
CA TRP A 46 -13.45 -6.03 0.84
C TRP A 46 -12.56 -4.78 0.86
N THR A 47 -11.41 -4.86 0.19
CA THR A 47 -10.40 -3.81 0.23
C THR A 47 -10.62 -2.81 -0.90
N LYS A 48 -10.47 -1.54 -0.57
CA LYS A 48 -10.50 -0.44 -1.54
C LYS A 48 -9.26 0.40 -1.42
N LEU A 49 -8.80 0.88 -2.57
CA LEU A 49 -7.67 1.81 -2.66
C LEU A 49 -8.21 3.23 -2.82
N HIS A 50 -7.77 4.10 -1.94
CA HIS A 50 -8.10 5.53 -2.00
C HIS A 50 -6.85 6.33 -2.31
N VAL A 51 -6.90 7.11 -3.39
CA VAL A 51 -5.77 7.94 -3.82
C VAL A 51 -6.21 9.39 -3.81
N ALA A 52 -5.53 10.22 -3.03
CA ALA A 52 -5.74 11.65 -3.02
C ALA A 52 -4.76 12.31 -3.97
N LYS A 53 -5.26 13.19 -4.84
CA LYS A 53 -4.46 13.91 -5.82
C LYS A 53 -4.65 15.40 -5.66
N HIS A 54 -3.58 16.15 -5.92
CA HIS A 54 -3.61 17.59 -5.99
C HIS A 54 -3.15 18.04 -7.39
N PRO A 55 -3.79 19.07 -8.01
CA PRO A 55 -3.45 19.47 -9.39
C PRO A 55 -1.98 19.80 -9.61
N TYR A 56 -1.30 20.34 -8.60
CA TYR A 56 0.11 20.74 -8.71
C TYR A 56 1.06 19.81 -7.97
N ALA A 57 0.61 19.13 -6.94
CA ALA A 57 1.46 18.30 -6.10
C ALA A 57 1.44 16.82 -6.49
N GLY A 58 0.54 16.40 -7.38
CA GLY A 58 0.38 15.01 -7.77
C GLY A 58 -0.31 14.19 -6.70
N VAL A 59 0.09 12.93 -6.55
CA VAL A 59 -0.50 12.04 -5.54
C VAL A 59 0.01 12.43 -4.16
N THR A 60 -0.90 12.88 -3.31
CA THR A 60 -0.57 13.38 -1.97
C THR A 60 -0.71 12.31 -0.89
N SER A 61 -1.60 11.36 -1.07
CA SER A 61 -1.73 10.25 -0.12
C SER A 61 -2.35 9.03 -0.76
N ILE A 62 -2.06 7.87 -0.17
CA ILE A 62 -2.62 6.58 -0.57
C ILE A 62 -3.12 5.90 0.69
N ALA A 63 -4.36 5.46 0.68
CA ALA A 63 -4.93 4.71 1.78
C ALA A 63 -5.54 3.41 1.29
N ILE A 64 -5.37 2.38 2.09
CA ILE A 64 -5.99 1.07 1.85
C ILE A 64 -7.02 0.88 2.95
N ALA A 65 -8.27 0.69 2.56
CA ALA A 65 -9.38 0.62 3.49
C ALA A 65 -10.17 -0.67 3.31
N SER A 66 -10.64 -1.24 4.42
CA SER A 66 -11.46 -2.44 4.43
C SER A 66 -12.28 -2.48 5.71
N ARG A 67 -13.60 -2.56 5.58
CA ARG A 67 -14.54 -2.76 6.70
C ARG A 67 -14.27 -1.88 7.93
N GLY A 68 -14.13 -0.58 7.70
CA GLY A 68 -13.93 0.38 8.79
C GLY A 68 -12.49 0.55 9.25
N LYS A 69 -11.57 -0.23 8.70
CA LYS A 69 -10.13 -0.04 8.92
C LYS A 69 -9.53 0.73 7.75
N ARG A 70 -8.62 1.62 8.05
CA ARG A 70 -7.94 2.41 7.04
C ARG A 70 -6.46 2.54 7.39
N VAL A 71 -5.59 2.21 6.45
CA VAL A 71 -4.13 2.30 6.62
C VAL A 71 -3.57 3.18 5.53
N THR A 72 -2.82 4.20 5.91
CA THR A 72 -2.12 5.06 4.96
C THR A 72 -0.77 4.42 4.63
N VAL A 73 -0.42 4.36 3.35
CA VAL A 73 0.85 3.78 2.90
C VAL A 73 1.58 4.76 2.01
N GLY A 74 2.92 4.65 1.99
CA GLY A 74 3.76 5.46 1.12
C GLY A 74 3.88 6.92 1.49
N ASP A 75 3.62 7.29 2.74
CA ASP A 75 3.72 8.68 3.21
C ASP A 75 5.10 9.28 3.00
N PHE A 76 6.12 8.45 3.10
CA PHE A 76 7.51 8.85 2.95
C PHE A 76 8.00 8.89 1.50
N LEU A 77 7.16 8.48 0.56
CA LEU A 77 7.50 8.49 -0.86
C LEU A 77 7.24 9.87 -1.47
N ASN A 78 7.94 10.18 -2.57
CA ASN A 78 7.62 11.35 -3.35
C ASN A 78 6.33 11.10 -4.18
N PRO A 79 5.71 12.15 -4.75
CA PRO A 79 4.46 11.98 -5.50
C PRO A 79 4.55 11.03 -6.69
N GLU A 80 5.69 10.98 -7.37
CA GLU A 80 5.87 10.09 -8.52
C GLU A 80 5.89 8.63 -8.10
N ASP A 81 6.60 8.31 -7.01
CA ASP A 81 6.66 6.95 -6.48
C ASP A 81 5.32 6.53 -5.90
N ARG A 82 4.59 7.45 -5.26
CA ARG A 82 3.22 7.17 -4.81
C ARG A 82 2.32 6.83 -5.99
N ALA A 83 2.41 7.58 -7.07
CA ALA A 83 1.60 7.34 -8.26
C ALA A 83 1.92 5.99 -8.89
N SER A 84 3.20 5.64 -8.98
CA SER A 84 3.63 4.34 -9.51
C SER A 84 3.10 3.19 -8.67
N PHE A 85 3.23 3.29 -7.36
CA PHE A 85 2.70 2.26 -6.45
C PHE A 85 1.18 2.16 -6.57
N ALA A 86 0.47 3.28 -6.55
CA ALA A 86 -0.99 3.29 -6.63
C ALA A 86 -1.48 2.63 -7.91
N SER A 87 -0.82 2.91 -9.02
CA SER A 87 -1.17 2.30 -10.31
C SER A 87 -0.93 0.79 -10.29
N ALA A 88 0.26 0.36 -9.88
CA ALA A 88 0.63 -1.05 -9.85
C ALA A 88 -0.23 -1.85 -8.86
N PHE A 89 -0.41 -1.32 -7.66
CA PHE A 89 -1.22 -1.99 -6.64
C PHE A 89 -2.70 -2.03 -7.04
N GLY A 90 -3.22 -0.95 -7.59
CA GLY A 90 -4.61 -0.89 -8.05
C GLY A 90 -4.90 -1.92 -9.13
N GLN A 91 -3.99 -2.11 -10.07
CA GLN A 91 -4.11 -3.12 -11.11
C GLN A 91 -4.05 -4.54 -10.52
N ALA A 92 -3.12 -4.77 -9.61
CA ALA A 92 -2.98 -6.07 -8.97
C ALA A 92 -4.22 -6.41 -8.13
N LEU A 93 -4.75 -5.45 -7.39
CA LEU A 93 -5.96 -5.64 -6.59
C LEU A 93 -7.16 -5.95 -7.47
N ALA A 94 -7.33 -5.23 -8.58
CA ALA A 94 -8.41 -5.48 -9.53
C ALA A 94 -8.30 -6.90 -10.13
N THR A 95 -7.09 -7.33 -10.46
CA THR A 95 -6.85 -8.68 -10.99
C THR A 95 -7.25 -9.75 -9.97
N VAL A 96 -6.85 -9.57 -8.72
CA VAL A 96 -7.20 -10.51 -7.64
C VAL A 96 -8.71 -10.59 -7.45
N LYS A 97 -9.41 -9.45 -7.49
CA LYS A 97 -10.86 -9.41 -7.32
C LYS A 97 -11.62 -10.09 -8.45
N ARG A 98 -11.03 -10.17 -9.63
CA ARG A 98 -11.64 -10.84 -10.79
C ARG A 98 -11.37 -12.33 -10.85
N SER A 99 -10.49 -12.83 -10.01
CA SER A 99 -10.08 -14.25 -10.02
C SER A 99 -11.13 -15.17 -9.42
#